data_ae6852d8f7154b377c07b05aae5dbf06
#
_entry.id   ae6852d8f7154b377c07b05aae5dbf06
#
_cell.length_a   1.000
_cell.length_b   1.000
_cell.length_c   1.000
_cell.angle_alpha   90.00
_cell.angle_beta   90.00
_cell.angle_gamma   90.00
#
_symmetry.space_group_name_H-M   'P 1'
#
loop_
_entity.id
_entity.type
_entity.pdbx_description
1 polymer ?
#
loop_
_entity_poly.entity_id
_entity_poly.type
_entity_poly.pdbx_seq_one_letter_code
_entity_poly.pdbx_strand_id
1 'polypeptide(L)'
;GKVISTKEIKGVLHTINPIAFKRYKVFSENHRVVNIVETKNFGDIIYIEVGALNIGKINNYPDKICHKGKERGYFSFGASTIVLIFKENTIKIDDDILEKSKEGIETKILYGEKIGKKY
;
A
#
# COMPACT_ATOMS: atom_id res chain seq x y z
N GLY A 1 -4.18 -3.94 14.08
CA GLY A 1 -5.41 -3.28 13.59
C GLY A 1 -6.48 -4.28 13.19
N LYS A 2 -7.63 -3.77 12.82
CA LYS A 2 -8.76 -4.58 12.35
C LYS A 2 -9.30 -4.01 11.04
N VAL A 3 -9.45 -4.85 10.03
CA VAL A 3 -10.12 -4.46 8.78
C VAL A 3 -11.60 -4.30 9.04
N ILE A 4 -12.11 -3.08 8.90
CA ILE A 4 -13.52 -2.75 9.12
C ILE A 4 -14.31 -2.57 7.82
N SER A 5 -13.62 -2.37 6.69
CA SER A 5 -14.23 -2.26 5.37
C SER A 5 -13.26 -2.77 4.31
N THR A 6 -13.78 -3.45 3.30
CA THR A 6 -13.03 -3.88 2.11
C THR A 6 -13.88 -3.64 0.88
N LYS A 7 -13.31 -2.98 -0.12
CA LYS A 7 -13.94 -2.75 -1.42
C LYS A 7 -12.99 -3.10 -2.55
N GLU A 8 -13.38 -4.05 -3.37
CA GLU A 8 -12.70 -4.37 -4.63
C GLU A 8 -13.17 -3.42 -5.73
N ILE A 9 -12.23 -2.81 -6.44
CA ILE A 9 -12.48 -1.93 -7.57
C ILE A 9 -11.82 -2.55 -8.79
N LYS A 10 -12.62 -3.08 -9.69
CA LYS A 10 -12.14 -3.64 -10.96
C LYS A 10 -11.58 -2.52 -11.83
N GLY A 11 -10.49 -2.78 -12.50
CA GLY A 11 -9.82 -1.82 -13.37
C GLY A 11 -8.89 -2.52 -14.35
N VAL A 12 -8.14 -1.73 -15.08
CA VAL A 12 -7.11 -2.21 -16.01
C VAL A 12 -5.84 -2.65 -15.27
N LEU A 13 -4.91 -3.26 -15.97
CA LEU A 13 -3.64 -3.72 -15.41
C LEU A 13 -2.47 -3.05 -16.16
N HIS A 14 -2.29 -1.74 -15.95
CA HIS A 14 -1.09 -1.04 -16.42
C HIS A 14 0.13 -1.49 -15.61
N THR A 15 1.30 -1.45 -16.26
CA THR A 15 2.58 -1.68 -15.55
C THR A 15 2.81 -0.61 -14.47
N ILE A 16 3.43 -1.00 -13.36
CA ILE A 16 3.89 -0.09 -12.30
C ILE A 16 5.29 0.48 -12.59
N ASN A 17 5.85 0.28 -13.77
CA ASN A 17 7.11 0.90 -14.15
C ASN A 17 6.95 2.43 -14.14
N PRO A 18 7.90 3.20 -13.57
CA PRO A 18 7.81 4.67 -13.46
C PRO A 18 7.50 5.38 -14.78
N ILE A 19 7.91 4.83 -15.92
CA ILE A 19 7.60 5.39 -17.23
C ILE A 19 6.09 5.40 -17.53
N ALA A 20 5.33 4.46 -16.98
CA ALA A 20 3.89 4.38 -17.16
C ALA A 20 3.15 5.52 -16.42
N PHE A 21 3.69 6.03 -15.31
CA PHE A 21 3.07 7.10 -14.53
C PHE A 21 2.98 8.43 -15.28
N LYS A 22 3.78 8.60 -16.32
CA LYS A 22 3.69 9.78 -17.22
C LYS A 22 2.49 9.72 -18.16
N ARG A 23 1.94 8.52 -18.42
CA ARG A 23 0.85 8.28 -19.38
C ARG A 23 -0.46 7.83 -18.73
N TYR A 24 -0.37 7.11 -17.62
CA TYR A 24 -1.53 6.45 -17.01
C TYR A 24 -1.64 6.78 -15.53
N LYS A 25 -2.86 6.94 -15.06
CA LYS A 25 -3.17 7.11 -13.63
C LYS A 25 -3.21 5.74 -12.93
N VAL A 26 -2.06 5.07 -12.88
CA VAL A 26 -1.93 3.64 -12.48
C VAL A 26 -2.63 3.35 -11.16
N PHE A 27 -2.45 4.17 -10.12
CA PHE A 27 -3.03 3.91 -8.80
C PHE A 27 -4.54 4.13 -8.72
N SER A 28 -5.12 4.86 -9.68
CA SER A 28 -6.57 5.13 -9.73
C SER A 28 -7.29 4.38 -10.85
N GLU A 29 -6.58 3.81 -11.81
CA GLU A 29 -7.15 3.07 -12.95
C GLU A 29 -6.97 1.56 -12.84
N ASN A 30 -5.88 1.09 -12.21
CA ASN A 30 -5.62 -0.33 -12.08
C ASN A 30 -6.61 -1.01 -11.12
N HIS A 31 -6.83 -2.29 -11.35
CA HIS A 31 -7.53 -3.17 -10.42
C HIS A 31 -6.93 -3.04 -9.02
N ARG A 32 -7.75 -2.83 -8.01
CA ARG A 32 -7.29 -2.60 -6.64
C ARG A 32 -8.30 -3.03 -5.60
N VAL A 33 -7.79 -3.35 -4.43
CA VAL A 33 -8.59 -3.62 -3.23
C VAL A 33 -8.32 -2.52 -2.21
N VAL A 34 -9.36 -1.82 -1.79
CA VAL A 34 -9.29 -0.74 -0.80
C VAL A 34 -9.80 -1.27 0.52
N ASN A 35 -8.98 -1.21 1.54
CA ASN A 35 -9.31 -1.61 2.89
C ASN A 35 -9.27 -0.41 3.83
N ILE A 36 -10.17 -0.35 4.79
CA ILE A 36 -10.08 0.54 5.93
C ILE A 36 -9.67 -0.30 7.12
N VAL A 37 -8.54 0.05 7.73
CA VAL A 37 -7.97 -0.65 8.89
C VAL A 37 -8.04 0.27 10.10
N GLU A 38 -8.90 -0.07 11.05
CA GLU A 38 -8.95 0.61 12.34
C GLU A 38 -7.74 0.21 13.18
N THR A 39 -7.01 1.19 13.71
CA THR A 39 -5.83 0.96 14.54
C THR A 39 -5.88 1.75 15.83
N LYS A 40 -5.31 1.19 16.90
CA LYS A 40 -5.22 1.85 18.20
C LYS A 40 -4.30 3.10 18.17
N ASN A 41 -3.24 3.05 17.37
CA ASN A 41 -2.16 4.05 17.44
C ASN A 41 -2.25 5.13 16.36
N PHE A 42 -2.86 4.83 15.21
CA PHE A 42 -2.86 5.71 14.04
C PHE A 42 -4.28 6.09 13.58
N GLY A 43 -5.33 5.66 14.31
CA GLY A 43 -6.70 5.76 13.84
C GLY A 43 -6.98 4.89 12.64
N ASP A 44 -7.86 5.32 11.76
CA ASP A 44 -8.18 4.59 10.54
C ASP A 44 -7.12 4.85 9.48
N ILE A 45 -6.61 3.75 8.91
CA ILE A 45 -5.65 3.76 7.81
C ILE A 45 -6.36 3.24 6.57
N ILE A 46 -6.23 3.94 5.44
CA ILE A 46 -6.65 3.39 4.15
C ILE A 46 -5.46 2.59 3.60
N TYR A 47 -5.69 1.31 3.39
CA TYR A 47 -4.72 0.35 2.87
C TYR A 47 -5.19 -0.14 1.51
N ILE A 48 -4.45 0.20 0.45
CA ILE A 48 -4.81 -0.11 -0.93
C ILE A 48 -3.80 -1.06 -1.54
N GLU A 49 -4.28 -2.18 -2.00
CA GLU A 49 -3.52 -3.16 -2.78
C GLU A 49 -3.81 -2.92 -4.26
N VAL A 50 -2.79 -2.55 -5.02
CA VAL A 50 -2.91 -2.20 -6.45
C VAL A 50 -2.31 -3.31 -7.29
N GLY A 51 -3.11 -3.91 -8.17
CA GLY A 51 -2.67 -4.87 -9.17
C GLY A 51 -1.90 -4.20 -10.31
N ALA A 52 -1.09 -4.97 -11.03
CA ALA A 52 -0.30 -4.49 -12.16
C ALA A 52 -0.28 -5.49 -13.31
N LEU A 53 0.44 -5.16 -14.39
CA LEU A 53 0.61 -6.01 -15.57
C LEU A 53 1.05 -7.43 -15.16
N ASN A 54 0.36 -8.43 -15.67
CA ASN A 54 0.52 -9.85 -15.36
C ASN A 54 0.14 -10.26 -13.91
N ILE A 55 -0.41 -9.34 -13.10
CA ILE A 55 -0.85 -9.62 -11.73
C ILE A 55 -2.33 -9.28 -11.62
N GLY A 56 -3.15 -10.23 -12.03
CA GLY A 56 -4.58 -10.08 -11.95
C GLY A 56 -5.17 -10.43 -10.58
N LYS A 57 -4.40 -11.04 -9.67
CA LYS A 57 -4.96 -11.60 -8.45
C LYS A 57 -4.26 -11.10 -7.19
N ILE A 58 -5.05 -10.42 -6.38
CA ILE A 58 -4.73 -10.03 -5.01
C ILE A 58 -5.36 -11.10 -4.11
N ASN A 59 -4.53 -11.84 -3.37
CA ASN A 59 -4.98 -12.94 -2.53
C ASN A 59 -4.87 -12.53 -1.05
N ASN A 60 -5.97 -12.14 -0.46
CA ASN A 60 -6.03 -11.79 0.95
C ASN A 60 -6.54 -12.95 1.79
N TYR A 61 -5.93 -13.16 2.95
CA TYR A 61 -6.46 -14.12 3.92
C TYR A 61 -7.75 -13.58 4.57
N PRO A 62 -8.66 -14.47 4.98
CA PRO A 62 -9.98 -14.06 5.50
C PRO A 62 -9.91 -13.39 6.88
N ASP A 63 -8.79 -13.51 7.59
CA ASP A 63 -8.60 -12.89 8.90
C ASP A 63 -8.66 -11.36 8.81
N LYS A 64 -9.55 -10.77 9.59
CA LYS A 64 -9.70 -9.31 9.65
C LYS A 64 -8.73 -8.65 10.62
N ILE A 65 -8.06 -9.41 11.46
CA ILE A 65 -7.10 -8.88 12.42
C ILE A 65 -5.72 -8.81 11.78
N CYS A 66 -5.16 -7.61 11.77
CA CYS A 66 -3.84 -7.33 11.23
C CYS A 66 -2.82 -7.15 12.37
N HIS A 67 -1.82 -7.99 12.41
CA HIS A 67 -0.67 -7.87 13.31
C HIS A 67 0.57 -7.44 12.53
N LYS A 68 1.43 -6.64 13.14
CA LYS A 68 2.74 -6.33 12.56
C LYS A 68 3.54 -7.61 12.34
N GLY A 69 4.16 -7.73 11.15
CA GLY A 69 4.96 -8.88 10.80
C GLY A 69 4.17 -10.16 10.44
N LYS A 70 2.85 -10.14 10.54
CA LYS A 70 2.01 -11.25 10.06
C LYS A 70 1.61 -11.03 8.61
N GLU A 71 1.82 -12.02 7.76
CA GLU A 71 1.37 -12.00 6.38
C GLU A 71 -0.15 -11.85 6.31
N ARG A 72 -0.62 -10.89 5.53
CA ARG A 72 -2.04 -10.62 5.31
C ARG A 72 -2.55 -11.25 4.02
N GLY A 73 -1.67 -11.47 3.07
CA GLY A 73 -1.98 -11.98 1.76
C GLY A 73 -0.78 -11.87 0.84
N TYR A 74 -0.98 -12.09 -0.43
CA TYR A 74 0.07 -12.04 -1.43
C TYR A 74 -0.48 -11.67 -2.81
N PHE A 75 0.38 -11.12 -3.65
CA PHE A 75 0.12 -10.93 -5.07
C PHE A 75 0.57 -12.14 -5.86
N SER A 76 -0.27 -12.65 -6.77
CA SER A 76 0.13 -13.71 -7.69
C SER A 76 0.91 -13.11 -8.86
N PHE A 77 2.12 -13.62 -9.12
CA PHE A 77 2.98 -13.28 -10.26
C PHE A 77 3.44 -11.81 -10.35
N GLY A 78 4.70 -11.53 -10.00
CA GLY A 78 5.42 -10.28 -10.21
C GLY A 78 5.23 -9.21 -9.13
N ALA A 79 5.62 -7.98 -9.41
CA ALA A 79 5.58 -6.86 -8.47
C ALA A 79 4.24 -6.13 -8.51
N SER A 80 3.78 -5.69 -7.35
CA SER A 80 2.60 -4.86 -7.20
C SER A 80 2.83 -3.78 -6.16
N THR A 81 1.87 -2.90 -5.95
CA THR A 81 2.04 -1.74 -5.08
C THR A 81 1.04 -1.79 -3.93
N ILE A 82 1.51 -1.39 -2.76
CA ILE A 82 0.68 -1.08 -1.60
C ILE A 82 0.74 0.42 -1.36
N VAL A 83 -0.42 1.06 -1.23
CA VAL A 83 -0.54 2.47 -0.86
C VAL A 83 -1.17 2.56 0.52
N LEU A 84 -0.52 3.29 1.42
CA LEU A 84 -1.03 3.58 2.75
C LEU A 84 -1.36 5.07 2.86
N ILE A 85 -2.58 5.39 3.29
CA ILE A 85 -3.00 6.77 3.54
C ILE A 85 -3.36 6.90 5.01
N PHE A 86 -2.72 7.84 5.67
CA PHE A 86 -2.91 8.17 7.07
C PHE A 86 -3.61 9.53 7.21
N LYS A 87 -4.32 9.72 8.31
CA LYS A 87 -4.76 11.07 8.69
C LYS A 87 -3.54 11.94 8.98
N GLU A 88 -3.68 13.21 8.70
CA GLU A 88 -2.66 14.21 8.99
C GLU A 88 -2.23 14.14 10.47
N ASN A 89 -0.96 14.34 10.75
CA ASN A 89 -0.37 14.36 12.09
C ASN A 89 -0.55 13.06 12.91
N THR A 90 -0.74 11.92 12.27
CA THR A 90 -0.81 10.62 12.96
C THR A 90 0.48 9.81 12.88
N ILE A 91 1.24 10.01 11.81
CA ILE A 91 2.53 9.35 11.60
C ILE A 91 3.61 10.35 11.19
N LYS A 92 4.79 10.22 11.76
CA LYS A 92 6.02 10.86 11.30
C LYS A 92 6.84 9.82 10.53
N ILE A 93 6.95 9.99 9.21
CA ILE A 93 7.85 9.18 8.37
C ILE A 93 9.30 9.53 8.68
N ASP A 94 10.20 8.56 8.62
CA ASP A 94 11.62 8.77 8.88
C ASP A 94 12.22 9.73 7.84
N ASP A 95 13.10 10.61 8.30
CA ASP A 95 13.56 11.79 7.53
C ASP A 95 14.31 11.41 6.25
N ASP A 96 15.10 10.31 6.26
CA ASP A 96 15.81 9.80 5.09
C ASP A 96 14.88 9.36 3.96
N ILE A 97 13.73 8.78 4.30
CA ILE A 97 12.70 8.40 3.33
C ILE A 97 12.07 9.66 2.73
N LEU A 98 11.77 10.66 3.59
CA LEU A 98 11.15 11.91 3.14
C LEU A 98 12.07 12.72 2.22
N GLU A 99 13.36 12.81 2.56
CA GLU A 99 14.35 13.54 1.76
C GLU A 99 14.49 12.92 0.37
N LYS A 100 14.71 11.61 0.28
CA LYS A 100 14.78 10.91 -1.00
C LYS A 100 13.50 11.02 -1.81
N SER A 101 12.36 10.92 -1.15
CA SER A 101 11.05 11.05 -1.82
C SER A 101 10.85 12.44 -2.44
N LYS A 102 11.34 13.54 -1.80
CA LYS A 102 11.31 14.89 -2.36
C LYS A 102 12.16 15.00 -3.64
N GLU A 103 13.22 14.23 -3.73
CA GLU A 103 14.09 14.15 -4.92
C GLU A 103 13.54 13.18 -5.99
N GLY A 104 12.40 12.52 -5.73
CA GLY A 104 11.83 11.51 -6.62
C GLY A 104 12.59 10.19 -6.61
N ILE A 105 13.35 9.91 -5.55
CA ILE A 105 14.16 8.71 -5.37
C ILE A 105 13.44 7.75 -4.43
N GLU A 106 13.30 6.49 -4.83
CA GLU A 106 12.76 5.42 -3.99
C GLU A 106 13.79 5.01 -2.92
N THR A 107 13.31 4.78 -1.70
CA THR A 107 14.13 4.24 -0.61
C THR A 107 13.91 2.74 -0.51
N LYS A 108 14.99 1.96 -0.66
CA LYS A 108 14.96 0.53 -0.36
C LYS A 108 14.80 0.32 1.13
N ILE A 109 13.82 -0.46 1.53
CA ILE A 109 13.59 -0.89 2.92
C ILE A 109 13.58 -2.41 2.99
N LEU A 110 14.00 -2.96 4.13
CA LEU A 110 13.96 -4.39 4.39
C LEU A 110 12.66 -4.75 5.12
N TYR A 111 12.25 -6.01 4.99
CA TYR A 111 11.11 -6.52 5.74
C TYR A 111 11.33 -6.35 7.25
N GLY A 112 10.35 -5.76 7.93
CA GLY A 112 10.43 -5.45 9.36
C GLY A 112 11.19 -4.16 9.70
N GLU A 113 11.76 -3.48 8.72
CA GLU A 113 12.42 -2.20 8.93
C GLU A 113 11.40 -1.10 9.27
N LYS A 114 11.77 -0.23 10.20
CA LYS A 114 10.93 0.89 10.59
C LYS A 114 10.93 1.95 9.49
N ILE A 115 9.75 2.43 9.11
CA ILE A 115 9.55 3.51 8.12
C ILE A 115 9.08 4.82 8.73
N GLY A 116 8.77 4.79 10.01
CA GLY A 116 8.26 5.96 10.72
C GLY A 116 7.76 5.58 12.12
N LYS A 117 7.20 6.55 12.80
CA LYS A 117 6.64 6.39 14.15
C LYS A 117 5.36 7.20 14.32
N LYS A 118 4.60 6.90 15.35
CA LYS A 118 3.47 7.74 15.76
C LYS A 118 4.00 9.15 16.11
N TYR A 119 3.22 10.16 15.76
CA TYR A 119 3.42 11.54 16.20
C TYR A 119 3.37 11.63 17.70
#